data_4705b9c43234a5ca8942543a369404ba
#
_entry.id   4705b9c43234a5ca8942543a369404ba
#
_cell.length_a   1.000
_cell.length_b   1.000
_cell.length_c   1.000
_cell.angle_alpha   90.00
_cell.angle_beta   90.00
_cell.angle_gamma   90.00
#
_symmetry.space_group_name_H-M   'P 1'
#
loop_
_entity.id
_entity.type
_entity.pdbx_description
1 polymer ?
#
loop_
_entity_poly.entity_id
_entity_poly.type
_entity_poly.pdbx_seq_one_letter_code
_entity_poly.pdbx_strand_id
1 'polypeptide(L)'
;MPRWYLYQTKEDVETSGLKFQGRNIQWNSELGEAVKYSYVPTNDMIAFTIGHELAHIQRLDFKMFDIFASPFWLFLTYKMASFVHYRTVKMQAMWNLLLNLGVCGVNYFAYRLVNRKVQHLSEFNADKMSAECNPQIAKGGVDFFTRLKLNLVQRSLLGEEGEEFFTEEGNEVKSYTHPQLTDRLDKVKFILSSSYFQLDSR
;
A
#
# COMPACT_ATOMS: atom_id res chain seq x y z
N MET A 1 1.45 -15.62 4.00
CA MET A 1 2.80 -15.01 3.95
C MET A 1 3.22 -14.89 2.50
N PRO A 2 3.78 -13.76 2.08
CA PRO A 2 4.35 -13.62 0.75
C PRO A 2 5.49 -14.64 0.53
N ARG A 3 5.56 -15.24 -0.65
CA ARG A 3 6.52 -16.31 -0.96
C ARG A 3 7.99 -15.89 -0.83
N TRP A 4 8.31 -14.61 -0.94
CA TRP A 4 9.68 -14.11 -0.86
C TRP A 4 10.36 -14.24 0.52
N TYR A 5 9.62 -14.42 1.60
CA TYR A 5 10.18 -14.78 2.92
C TYR A 5 10.78 -16.19 2.97
N LEU A 6 10.56 -17.00 1.94
CA LEU A 6 11.05 -18.37 1.89
C LEU A 6 12.50 -18.47 1.35
N TYR A 7 12.99 -17.43 0.70
CA TYR A 7 14.30 -17.43 0.07
C TYR A 7 15.33 -16.83 1.02
N GLN A 8 16.39 -17.58 1.31
CA GLN A 8 17.50 -17.14 2.17
C GLN A 8 18.72 -16.72 1.35
N THR A 9 18.89 -17.29 0.16
CA THR A 9 20.01 -17.03 -0.72
C THR A 9 19.53 -16.70 -2.14
N LYS A 10 20.42 -16.11 -2.93
CA LYS A 10 20.15 -15.84 -4.36
C LYS A 10 19.98 -17.15 -5.14
N GLU A 11 20.69 -18.19 -4.75
CA GLU A 11 20.62 -19.54 -5.33
C GLU A 11 19.24 -20.16 -5.10
N ASP A 12 18.60 -19.93 -3.93
CA ASP A 12 17.24 -20.38 -3.67
C ASP A 12 16.25 -19.76 -4.65
N VAL A 13 16.44 -18.46 -4.98
CA VAL A 13 15.60 -17.76 -5.96
C VAL A 13 15.81 -18.34 -7.36
N GLU A 14 17.06 -18.58 -7.76
CA GLU A 14 17.38 -19.13 -9.07
C GLU A 14 16.78 -20.54 -9.29
N THR A 15 16.80 -21.37 -8.24
CA THR A 15 16.26 -22.73 -8.27
C THR A 15 14.76 -22.83 -8.02
N SER A 16 14.10 -21.70 -7.67
CA SER A 16 12.68 -21.66 -7.32
C SER A 16 11.69 -21.96 -8.47
N GLY A 17 12.18 -21.97 -9.71
CA GLY A 17 11.34 -22.13 -10.90
C GLY A 17 10.46 -20.91 -11.22
N LEU A 18 10.82 -19.73 -10.68
CA LEU A 18 10.14 -18.47 -10.98
C LEU A 18 10.21 -18.18 -12.48
N LYS A 19 9.09 -17.69 -13.01
CA LYS A 19 8.94 -17.31 -14.42
C LYS A 19 8.43 -15.88 -14.53
N PHE A 20 8.87 -15.17 -15.55
CA PHE A 20 8.32 -13.88 -15.94
C PHE A 20 7.50 -14.05 -17.22
N GLN A 21 6.22 -13.71 -17.20
CA GLN A 21 5.28 -13.94 -18.31
C GLN A 21 5.32 -15.38 -18.88
N GLY A 22 5.44 -16.39 -18.01
CA GLY A 22 5.51 -17.79 -18.39
C GLY A 22 6.85 -18.25 -18.97
N ARG A 23 7.82 -17.34 -19.15
CA ARG A 23 9.18 -17.65 -19.64
C ARG A 23 10.15 -17.78 -18.49
N ASN A 24 11.16 -18.61 -18.65
CA ASN A 24 12.23 -18.74 -17.66
C ASN A 24 13.04 -17.44 -17.57
N ILE A 25 13.37 -17.00 -16.36
CA ILE A 25 14.18 -15.81 -16.12
C ILE A 25 15.65 -16.15 -16.46
N GLN A 26 16.29 -15.26 -17.21
CA GLN A 26 17.75 -15.30 -17.39
C GLN A 26 18.39 -14.63 -16.18
N TRP A 27 18.93 -15.42 -15.27
CA TRP A 27 19.41 -14.96 -13.97
C TRP A 27 20.57 -13.97 -14.01
N ASN A 28 21.35 -13.94 -15.12
CA ASN A 28 22.41 -12.98 -15.37
C ASN A 28 21.92 -11.70 -16.07
N SER A 29 20.61 -11.56 -16.30
CA SER A 29 20.02 -10.36 -16.87
C SER A 29 19.69 -9.33 -15.77
N GLU A 30 19.41 -8.07 -16.19
CA GLU A 30 18.96 -7.02 -15.31
C GLU A 30 17.69 -7.42 -14.51
N LEU A 31 16.74 -8.08 -15.17
CA LEU A 31 15.57 -8.64 -14.51
C LEU A 31 15.95 -9.70 -13.47
N GLY A 32 16.85 -10.64 -13.83
CA GLY A 32 17.30 -11.69 -12.92
C GLY A 32 17.97 -11.13 -11.68
N GLU A 33 18.85 -10.13 -11.81
CA GLU A 33 19.47 -9.44 -10.67
C GLU A 33 18.44 -8.66 -9.82
N ALA A 34 17.52 -7.93 -10.46
CA ALA A 34 16.47 -7.20 -9.76
C ALA A 34 15.55 -8.15 -8.95
N VAL A 35 15.20 -9.31 -9.53
CA VAL A 35 14.41 -10.35 -8.85
C VAL A 35 15.17 -10.92 -7.67
N LYS A 36 16.44 -11.34 -7.86
CA LYS A 36 17.28 -11.86 -6.78
C LYS A 36 17.40 -10.88 -5.62
N TYR A 37 17.67 -9.60 -5.93
CA TYR A 37 17.75 -8.56 -4.91
C TYR A 37 16.45 -8.34 -4.16
N SER A 38 15.31 -8.37 -4.87
CA SER A 38 13.99 -8.09 -4.28
C SER A 38 13.41 -9.28 -3.50
N TYR A 39 13.85 -10.50 -3.79
CA TYR A 39 13.30 -11.73 -3.19
C TYR A 39 14.13 -12.30 -2.05
N VAL A 40 15.38 -11.83 -1.87
CA VAL A 40 16.22 -12.23 -0.73
C VAL A 40 16.23 -11.10 0.30
N PRO A 41 15.38 -11.15 1.34
CA PRO A 41 15.32 -10.10 2.33
C PRO A 41 16.53 -10.17 3.27
N THR A 42 17.06 -9.01 3.63
CA THR A 42 18.02 -8.90 4.74
C THR A 42 17.32 -9.03 6.09
N ASN A 43 18.05 -9.34 7.15
CA ASN A 43 17.49 -9.37 8.51
C ASN A 43 16.87 -8.03 8.90
N ASP A 44 17.45 -6.91 8.48
CA ASP A 44 16.94 -5.57 8.76
C ASP A 44 15.61 -5.30 8.02
N MET A 45 15.48 -5.76 6.76
CA MET A 45 14.21 -5.72 6.01
C MET A 45 13.13 -6.57 6.69
N ILE A 46 13.48 -7.75 7.18
CA ILE A 46 12.56 -8.62 7.93
C ILE A 46 12.13 -7.93 9.22
N ALA A 47 13.08 -7.36 9.97
CA ALA A 47 12.80 -6.66 11.21
C ALA A 47 11.88 -5.44 10.97
N PHE A 48 12.13 -4.66 9.90
CA PHE A 48 11.26 -3.56 9.51
C PHE A 48 9.83 -4.04 9.21
N THR A 49 9.69 -5.11 8.42
CA THR A 49 8.36 -5.64 8.05
C THR A 49 7.61 -6.18 9.27
N ILE A 50 8.31 -6.89 10.17
CA ILE A 50 7.69 -7.37 11.41
C ILE A 50 7.26 -6.18 12.29
N GLY A 51 8.10 -5.15 12.43
CA GLY A 51 7.76 -3.94 13.17
C GLY A 51 6.55 -3.22 12.59
N HIS A 52 6.45 -3.15 11.26
CA HIS A 52 5.30 -2.59 10.54
C HIS A 52 3.99 -3.36 10.86
N GLU A 53 4.01 -4.69 10.76
CA GLU A 53 2.83 -5.51 11.07
C GLU A 53 2.43 -5.43 12.56
N LEU A 54 3.41 -5.40 13.45
CA LEU A 54 3.15 -5.21 14.88
C LEU A 54 2.54 -3.84 15.18
N ALA A 55 2.96 -2.78 14.48
CA ALA A 55 2.37 -1.46 14.61
C ALA A 55 0.87 -1.45 14.21
N HIS A 56 0.49 -2.18 13.16
CA HIS A 56 -0.92 -2.37 12.81
C HIS A 56 -1.72 -3.08 13.92
N ILE A 57 -1.12 -4.09 14.54
CA ILE A 57 -1.76 -4.83 15.63
C ILE A 57 -1.88 -3.94 16.88
N GLN A 58 -0.85 -3.20 17.23
CA GLN A 58 -0.80 -2.35 18.42
C GLN A 58 -1.81 -1.19 18.33
N ARG A 59 -1.94 -0.58 17.17
CA ARG A 59 -2.81 0.59 17.02
C ARG A 59 -4.28 0.24 16.84
N LEU A 60 -4.59 -0.90 16.23
CA LEU A 60 -5.97 -1.31 15.89
C LEU A 60 -6.82 -0.26 15.15
N ASP A 61 -6.24 0.91 14.86
CA ASP A 61 -6.92 2.11 14.36
C ASP A 61 -7.80 1.81 13.14
N PHE A 62 -7.24 1.03 12.20
CA PHE A 62 -7.94 0.68 10.97
C PHE A 62 -9.13 -0.26 11.25
N LYS A 63 -8.94 -1.29 12.08
CA LYS A 63 -10.02 -2.23 12.43
C LYS A 63 -11.14 -1.53 13.19
N MET A 64 -10.78 -0.64 14.11
CA MET A 64 -11.77 0.15 14.86
C MET A 64 -12.52 1.11 13.92
N PHE A 65 -11.82 1.74 12.99
CA PHE A 65 -12.47 2.61 12.00
C PHE A 65 -13.48 1.82 11.16
N ASP A 66 -13.11 0.65 10.61
CA ASP A 66 -14.03 -0.18 9.82
C ASP A 66 -15.24 -0.65 10.62
N ILE A 67 -15.04 -1.08 11.86
CA ILE A 67 -16.13 -1.56 12.73
C ILE A 67 -17.14 -0.45 13.04
N PHE A 68 -16.70 0.77 13.29
CA PHE A 68 -17.58 1.87 13.70
C PHE A 68 -17.99 2.78 12.55
N ALA A 69 -17.09 3.09 11.64
CA ALA A 69 -17.36 4.02 10.55
C ALA A 69 -18.31 3.44 9.50
N SER A 70 -18.20 2.15 9.17
CA SER A 70 -19.07 1.53 8.16
C SER A 70 -20.56 1.54 8.57
N PRO A 71 -20.95 1.05 9.78
CA PRO A 71 -22.32 1.14 10.24
C PRO A 71 -22.82 2.59 10.39
N PHE A 72 -21.96 3.48 10.91
CA PHE A 72 -22.30 4.91 11.01
C PHE A 72 -22.56 5.53 9.64
N TRP A 73 -21.73 5.20 8.64
CA TRP A 73 -21.90 5.72 7.27
C TRP A 73 -23.15 5.18 6.59
N LEU A 74 -23.49 3.90 6.81
CA LEU A 74 -24.75 3.32 6.34
C LEU A 74 -25.95 4.01 6.97
N PHE A 75 -25.90 4.27 8.29
CA PHE A 75 -26.94 5.02 8.98
C PHE A 75 -27.10 6.44 8.43
N LEU A 76 -25.99 7.15 8.20
CA LEU A 76 -26.00 8.48 7.59
C LEU A 76 -26.62 8.45 6.18
N THR A 77 -26.22 7.49 5.36
CA THR A 77 -26.77 7.30 4.00
C THR A 77 -28.26 7.05 4.04
N TYR A 78 -28.72 6.18 4.95
CA TYR A 78 -30.15 5.92 5.17
C TYR A 78 -30.91 7.18 5.56
N LYS A 79 -30.38 7.97 6.50
CA LYS A 79 -31.02 9.25 6.91
C LYS A 79 -31.10 10.26 5.77
N MET A 80 -30.04 10.40 4.99
CA MET A 80 -30.01 11.28 3.82
C MET A 80 -31.00 10.83 2.73
N ALA A 81 -31.01 9.55 2.40
CA ALA A 81 -31.97 9.00 1.43
C ALA A 81 -33.40 9.15 1.91
N SER A 82 -33.68 8.88 3.20
CA SER A 82 -35.01 9.07 3.79
C SER A 82 -35.47 10.53 3.75
N PHE A 83 -34.58 11.48 4.03
CA PHE A 83 -34.86 12.90 3.93
C PHE A 83 -35.19 13.32 2.50
N VAL A 84 -34.41 12.90 1.51
CA VAL A 84 -34.64 13.16 0.09
C VAL A 84 -35.95 12.52 -0.33
N HIS A 85 -36.21 11.27 0.01
CA HIS A 85 -37.46 10.57 -0.27
C HIS A 85 -38.69 11.36 0.27
N TYR A 86 -38.64 11.79 1.51
CA TYR A 86 -39.71 12.54 2.13
C TYR A 86 -39.99 13.87 1.38
N ARG A 87 -38.93 14.57 0.95
CA ARG A 87 -39.05 15.82 0.19
C ARG A 87 -39.55 15.62 -1.25
N THR A 88 -39.29 14.46 -1.83
CA THR A 88 -39.57 14.15 -3.24
C THR A 88 -40.72 13.16 -3.42
N VAL A 89 -41.46 12.82 -2.35
CA VAL A 89 -42.56 11.84 -2.38
C VAL A 89 -43.66 12.17 -3.39
N LYS A 90 -43.89 13.47 -3.68
CA LYS A 90 -44.88 13.95 -4.67
C LYS A 90 -44.39 13.89 -6.12
N MET A 91 -43.11 13.58 -6.35
CA MET A 91 -42.55 13.43 -7.70
C MET A 91 -42.94 12.08 -8.28
N GLN A 92 -42.81 11.94 -9.61
CA GLN A 92 -42.94 10.64 -10.25
C GLN A 92 -41.96 9.61 -9.63
N ALA A 93 -42.45 8.39 -9.45
CA ALA A 93 -41.68 7.34 -8.77
C ALA A 93 -40.30 7.12 -9.35
N MET A 94 -40.12 7.23 -10.67
CA MET A 94 -38.85 7.11 -11.34
C MET A 94 -37.82 8.17 -10.90
N TRP A 95 -38.25 9.45 -10.84
CA TRP A 95 -37.35 10.53 -10.41
C TRP A 95 -36.99 10.44 -8.93
N ASN A 96 -37.93 10.01 -8.09
CA ASN A 96 -37.66 9.75 -6.68
C ASN A 96 -36.61 8.62 -6.52
N LEU A 97 -36.76 7.55 -7.27
CA LEU A 97 -35.77 6.44 -7.29
C LEU A 97 -34.39 6.92 -7.73
N LEU A 98 -34.30 7.67 -8.83
CA LEU A 98 -33.02 8.17 -9.36
C LEU A 98 -32.30 9.08 -8.37
N LEU A 99 -33.03 9.99 -7.70
CA LEU A 99 -32.47 10.85 -6.66
C LEU A 99 -31.94 10.07 -5.47
N ASN A 100 -32.68 9.06 -5.00
CA ASN A 100 -32.23 8.22 -3.90
C ASN A 100 -30.98 7.37 -4.28
N LEU A 101 -30.94 6.83 -5.50
CA LEU A 101 -29.76 6.16 -6.03
C LEU A 101 -28.57 7.11 -6.14
N GLY A 102 -28.79 8.35 -6.57
CA GLY A 102 -27.77 9.39 -6.60
C GLY A 102 -27.19 9.68 -5.22
N VAL A 103 -28.05 9.83 -4.20
CA VAL A 103 -27.61 10.01 -2.80
C VAL A 103 -26.77 8.83 -2.33
N CYS A 104 -27.21 7.60 -2.58
CA CYS A 104 -26.46 6.41 -2.22
C CYS A 104 -25.10 6.37 -2.92
N GLY A 105 -25.05 6.67 -4.22
CA GLY A 105 -23.82 6.70 -5.01
C GLY A 105 -22.81 7.73 -4.49
N VAL A 106 -23.27 8.98 -4.25
CA VAL A 106 -22.39 10.04 -3.72
C VAL A 106 -21.85 9.68 -2.34
N ASN A 107 -22.72 9.16 -1.44
CA ASN A 107 -22.27 8.74 -0.11
C ASN A 107 -21.29 7.56 -0.17
N TYR A 108 -21.53 6.58 -1.03
CA TYR A 108 -20.59 5.47 -1.22
C TYR A 108 -19.23 5.97 -1.70
N PHE A 109 -19.21 6.88 -2.67
CA PHE A 109 -17.96 7.44 -3.18
C PHE A 109 -17.22 8.24 -2.10
N ALA A 110 -17.94 9.07 -1.34
CA ALA A 110 -17.36 9.82 -0.22
C ALA A 110 -16.79 8.89 0.85
N TYR A 111 -17.49 7.81 1.20
CA TYR A 111 -16.97 6.77 2.09
C TYR A 111 -15.66 6.16 1.58
N ARG A 112 -15.63 5.79 0.28
CA ARG A 112 -14.42 5.23 -0.35
C ARG A 112 -13.23 6.17 -0.25
N LEU A 113 -13.43 7.47 -0.47
CA LEU A 113 -12.37 8.47 -0.36
C LEU A 113 -11.83 8.60 1.07
N VAL A 114 -12.74 8.66 2.06
CA VAL A 114 -12.35 8.76 3.48
C VAL A 114 -11.62 7.49 3.91
N ASN A 115 -12.16 6.33 3.58
CA ASN A 115 -11.56 5.04 3.92
C ASN A 115 -10.15 4.90 3.33
N ARG A 116 -9.96 5.29 2.06
CA ARG A 116 -8.64 5.31 1.44
C ARG A 116 -7.63 6.18 2.20
N LYS A 117 -8.04 7.38 2.61
CA LYS A 117 -7.17 8.27 3.40
C LYS A 117 -6.78 7.67 4.74
N VAL A 118 -7.74 7.03 5.42
CA VAL A 118 -7.47 6.35 6.70
C VAL A 118 -6.49 5.20 6.52
N GLN A 119 -6.67 4.38 5.47
CA GLN A 119 -5.73 3.30 5.14
C GLN A 119 -4.33 3.84 4.88
N HIS A 120 -4.19 4.89 4.05
CA HIS A 120 -2.90 5.50 3.78
C HIS A 120 -2.22 6.05 5.05
N LEU A 121 -2.98 6.71 5.94
CA LEU A 121 -2.45 7.20 7.22
C LEU A 121 -2.01 6.05 8.12
N SER A 122 -2.75 4.95 8.15
CA SER A 122 -2.39 3.76 8.92
C SER A 122 -1.07 3.16 8.43
N GLU A 123 -0.88 3.02 7.10
CA GLU A 123 0.36 2.55 6.50
C GLU A 123 1.55 3.44 6.86
N PHE A 124 1.40 4.77 6.69
CA PHE A 124 2.47 5.71 7.05
C PHE A 124 2.83 5.68 8.54
N ASN A 125 1.84 5.49 9.40
CA ASN A 125 2.08 5.38 10.84
C ASN A 125 2.78 4.08 11.19
N ALA A 126 2.42 2.97 10.54
CA ALA A 126 3.09 1.68 10.74
C ALA A 126 4.55 1.73 10.29
N ASP A 127 4.83 2.32 9.11
CA ASP A 127 6.19 2.56 8.64
C ASP A 127 7.00 3.41 9.62
N LYS A 128 6.38 4.50 10.10
CA LYS A 128 7.02 5.41 11.06
C LYS A 128 7.38 4.68 12.36
N MET A 129 6.42 3.97 12.96
CA MET A 129 6.65 3.25 14.22
C MET A 129 7.75 2.20 14.06
N SER A 130 7.76 1.47 12.95
CA SER A 130 8.81 0.49 12.67
C SER A 130 10.19 1.15 12.50
N ALA A 131 10.27 2.23 11.71
CA ALA A 131 11.52 2.92 11.45
C ALA A 131 12.10 3.64 12.69
N GLU A 132 11.24 4.14 13.59
CA GLU A 132 11.67 4.81 14.84
C GLU A 132 12.22 3.86 15.91
N CYS A 133 12.03 2.55 15.76
CA CYS A 133 12.55 1.58 16.73
C CYS A 133 14.09 1.57 16.77
N ASN A 134 14.76 1.64 15.62
CA ASN A 134 16.22 1.59 15.52
C ASN A 134 16.66 2.07 14.12
N PRO A 135 17.79 2.81 14.00
CA PRO A 135 18.34 3.24 12.71
C PRO A 135 18.63 2.08 11.74
N GLN A 136 19.04 0.91 12.22
CA GLN A 136 19.23 -0.27 11.38
C GLN A 136 17.91 -0.77 10.79
N ILE A 137 16.84 -0.78 11.59
CA ILE A 137 15.49 -1.13 11.13
C ILE A 137 15.01 -0.10 10.11
N ALA A 138 15.24 1.20 10.34
CA ALA A 138 14.92 2.24 9.38
C ALA A 138 15.66 2.04 8.04
N LYS A 139 16.95 1.66 8.09
CA LYS A 139 17.71 1.29 6.90
C LYS A 139 17.10 0.09 6.19
N GLY A 140 16.71 -0.95 6.94
CA GLY A 140 15.98 -2.09 6.41
C GLY A 140 14.68 -1.69 5.69
N GLY A 141 13.97 -0.69 6.20
CA GLY A 141 12.79 -0.09 5.56
C GLY A 141 13.14 0.60 4.23
N VAL A 142 14.23 1.37 4.18
CA VAL A 142 14.73 1.95 2.93
C VAL A 142 15.04 0.85 1.90
N ASP A 143 15.75 -0.20 2.32
CA ASP A 143 16.08 -1.34 1.46
C ASP A 143 14.82 -2.10 1.02
N PHE A 144 13.82 -2.25 1.90
CA PHE A 144 12.53 -2.87 1.56
C PHE A 144 11.82 -2.13 0.42
N PHE A 145 11.80 -0.81 0.44
CA PHE A 145 11.16 -0.02 -0.61
C PHE A 145 11.97 0.05 -1.92
N THR A 146 13.20 -0.46 -1.97
CA THR A 146 13.96 -0.60 -3.23
C THR A 146 13.33 -1.57 -4.24
N ARG A 147 12.20 -2.20 -3.88
CA ARG A 147 11.31 -2.90 -4.84
C ARG A 147 10.90 -2.03 -6.02
N LEU A 148 10.92 -0.70 -5.87
CA LEU A 148 10.75 0.23 -6.98
C LEU A 148 11.68 -0.11 -8.17
N LYS A 149 12.89 -0.60 -7.91
CA LYS A 149 13.83 -1.03 -8.97
C LYS A 149 13.28 -2.21 -9.76
N LEU A 150 12.68 -3.20 -9.11
CA LEU A 150 12.07 -4.33 -9.79
C LEU A 150 10.89 -3.87 -10.66
N ASN A 151 10.05 -2.98 -10.14
CA ASN A 151 8.91 -2.42 -10.88
C ASN A 151 9.38 -1.63 -12.12
N LEU A 152 10.46 -0.85 -12.00
CA LEU A 152 11.05 -0.11 -13.13
C LEU A 152 11.59 -1.05 -14.21
N VAL A 153 12.29 -2.12 -13.82
CA VAL A 153 12.77 -3.12 -14.77
C VAL A 153 11.60 -3.84 -15.44
N GLN A 154 10.57 -4.21 -14.68
CA GLN A 154 9.36 -4.82 -15.24
C GLN A 154 8.64 -3.86 -16.20
N ARG A 155 8.50 -2.58 -15.85
CA ARG A 155 7.93 -1.56 -16.73
C ARG A 155 8.68 -1.49 -18.06
N SER A 156 10.00 -1.42 -18.01
CA SER A 156 10.85 -1.36 -19.21
C SER A 156 10.70 -2.60 -20.11
N LEU A 157 10.62 -3.80 -19.50
CA LEU A 157 10.51 -5.05 -20.26
C LEU A 157 9.12 -5.30 -20.84
N LEU A 158 8.08 -4.76 -20.22
CA LEU A 158 6.70 -4.88 -20.69
C LEU A 158 6.33 -3.82 -21.74
N GLY A 159 7.14 -2.76 -21.91
CA GLY A 159 6.84 -1.66 -22.81
C GLY A 159 5.52 -0.97 -22.48
N GLU A 160 4.63 -0.80 -23.47
CA GLU A 160 3.34 -0.13 -23.29
C GLU A 160 2.45 -0.79 -22.21
N GLU A 161 2.46 -2.13 -22.10
CA GLU A 161 1.75 -2.81 -21.01
C GLU A 161 2.32 -2.45 -19.64
N GLY A 162 3.63 -2.22 -19.53
CA GLY A 162 4.30 -1.83 -18.30
C GLY A 162 3.83 -0.48 -17.78
N GLU A 163 3.45 0.43 -18.66
CA GLU A 163 2.91 1.75 -18.30
C GLU A 163 1.51 1.68 -17.67
N GLU A 164 0.75 0.64 -17.98
CA GLU A 164 -0.54 0.40 -17.32
C GLU A 164 -0.40 -0.08 -15.87
N PHE A 165 0.75 -0.70 -15.54
CA PHE A 165 0.99 -1.27 -14.21
C PHE A 165 1.84 -0.38 -13.32
N PHE A 166 2.85 0.30 -13.89
CA PHE A 166 3.85 1.05 -13.12
C PHE A 166 4.06 2.45 -13.68
N THR A 167 4.20 3.43 -12.78
CA THR A 167 4.57 4.81 -13.14
C THR A 167 6.06 4.90 -13.54
N GLU A 168 6.49 6.08 -14.00
CA GLU A 168 7.92 6.35 -14.29
C GLU A 168 8.82 6.21 -13.07
N GLU A 169 8.29 6.41 -11.86
CA GLU A 169 8.99 6.24 -10.60
C GLU A 169 8.94 4.81 -10.07
N GLY A 170 8.22 3.89 -10.73
CA GLY A 170 8.06 2.49 -10.33
C GLY A 170 6.93 2.23 -9.33
N ASN A 171 6.04 3.21 -9.11
CA ASN A 171 4.85 3.00 -8.29
C ASN A 171 3.80 2.19 -9.06
N GLU A 172 2.98 1.42 -8.35
CA GLU A 172 1.83 0.76 -8.96
C GLU A 172 0.73 1.76 -9.30
N VAL A 173 0.31 1.81 -10.56
CA VAL A 173 -0.74 2.73 -11.05
C VAL A 173 -2.10 2.46 -10.37
N LYS A 174 -2.42 1.21 -10.09
CA LYS A 174 -3.71 0.77 -9.52
C LYS A 174 -3.66 0.45 -8.02
N SER A 175 -2.66 0.97 -7.28
CA SER A 175 -2.61 0.79 -5.82
C SER A 175 -3.64 1.69 -5.14
N TYR A 176 -4.80 1.13 -4.79
CA TYR A 176 -5.88 1.86 -4.10
C TYR A 176 -5.78 1.78 -2.58
N THR A 177 -5.20 0.71 -2.05
CA THR A 177 -5.18 0.41 -0.61
C THR A 177 -3.91 0.89 0.08
N HIS A 178 -2.79 0.93 -0.62
CA HIS A 178 -1.51 1.37 -0.06
C HIS A 178 -1.09 2.71 -0.68
N PRO A 179 -0.39 3.58 0.08
CA PRO A 179 0.27 4.76 -0.46
C PRO A 179 1.33 4.36 -1.49
N GLN A 180 1.72 5.32 -2.34
CA GLN A 180 2.81 5.10 -3.28
C GLN A 180 4.09 4.72 -2.56
N LEU A 181 4.85 3.77 -3.13
CA LEU A 181 6.10 3.30 -2.54
C LEU A 181 7.14 4.40 -2.42
N THR A 182 7.15 5.36 -3.36
CA THR A 182 8.01 6.55 -3.30
C THR A 182 7.71 7.40 -2.07
N ASP A 183 6.44 7.68 -1.78
CA ASP A 183 6.04 8.48 -0.62
C ASP A 183 6.42 7.80 0.70
N ARG A 184 6.28 6.47 0.76
CA ARG A 184 6.68 5.66 1.92
C ARG A 184 8.20 5.67 2.09
N LEU A 185 8.94 5.47 0.99
CA LEU A 185 10.40 5.52 0.96
C LEU A 185 10.93 6.84 1.48
N ASP A 186 10.39 7.97 0.99
CA ASP A 186 10.85 9.30 1.38
C ASP A 186 10.62 9.59 2.86
N LYS A 187 9.50 9.14 3.41
CA LYS A 187 9.24 9.25 4.86
C LYS A 187 10.20 8.44 5.70
N VAL A 188 10.50 7.20 5.30
CA VAL A 188 11.45 6.35 6.04
C VAL A 188 12.88 6.90 5.92
N LYS A 189 13.29 7.42 4.75
CA LYS A 189 14.57 8.13 4.58
C LYS A 189 14.68 9.35 5.49
N PHE A 190 13.61 10.13 5.60
CA PHE A 190 13.58 11.29 6.50
C PHE A 190 13.78 10.88 7.96
N ILE A 191 13.13 9.82 8.41
CA ILE A 191 13.29 9.29 9.78
C ILE A 191 14.73 8.81 9.99
N LEU A 192 15.29 8.06 9.03
CA LEU A 192 16.65 7.58 9.10
C LEU A 192 17.66 8.72 9.22
N SER A 193 17.53 9.77 8.38
CA SER A 193 18.40 10.93 8.44
C SER A 193 18.32 11.68 9.80
N SER A 194 17.11 11.84 10.33
CA SER A 194 16.86 12.48 11.62
C SER A 194 17.49 11.70 12.78
N SER A 195 17.50 10.37 12.70
CA SER A 195 18.10 9.50 13.72
C SER A 195 19.62 9.65 13.80
N TYR A 196 20.29 9.84 12.66
CA TYR A 196 21.76 10.09 12.63
C TYR A 196 22.13 11.44 13.24
N PHE A 197 21.36 12.50 12.99
CA PHE A 197 21.61 13.82 13.59
C PHE A 197 21.50 13.80 15.12
N GLN A 198 20.64 12.97 15.68
CA GLN A 198 20.50 12.84 17.14
C GLN A 198 21.65 12.04 17.79
N LEU A 199 22.31 11.17 17.06
CA LEU A 199 23.48 10.40 17.56
C LEU A 199 24.75 11.26 17.56
N ASP A 200 24.94 12.12 16.56
CA ASP A 200 26.12 13.01 16.46
C ASP A 200 26.07 14.19 17.44
N SER A 201 24.90 14.48 18.04
CA SER A 201 24.70 15.57 18.99
C SER A 201 24.86 15.16 20.46
N ARG A 202 25.19 13.88 20.74
CA ARG A 202 25.47 13.34 22.08
C ARG A 202 26.94 13.01 22.26
#